data_3395c9265d92aa7ee1bda3ca589ba192
#
_entry.id   3395c9265d92aa7ee1bda3ca589ba192
#
_cell.length_a   1.000
_cell.length_b   1.000
_cell.length_c   1.000
_cell.angle_alpha   90.00
_cell.angle_beta   90.00
_cell.angle_gamma   90.00
#
_symmetry.space_group_name_H-M   'P 1'
#
loop_
_entity.id
_entity.type
_entity.pdbx_description
1 polymer ?
#
loop_
_entity_poly.entity_id
_entity_poly.type
_entity_poly.pdbx_seq_one_letter_code
_entity_poly.pdbx_strand_id
1 'polypeptide(L)'
;LAVAATTIAGVGVVGWKDDQAVLPLLLAGAGILASIMGTFIVRAGEQADFGQLLWALRRGIFAAAIFLAIFALIIIIVMDLEWEWLWSIYLGLSAGIVIGLSTEYYTSYDYKPVREVAENSQTGAATVMISGLAVGMISTVIPLIAIGITIIAAFEFAGFYGVALAGV
;
A
#
# COMPACT_ATOMS: atom_id res chain seq x y z
N LEU A 1 4.15 -4.66 13.57
CA LEU A 1 5.18 -3.66 13.89
C LEU A 1 4.66 -2.25 13.63
N ALA A 2 4.08 -1.94 12.45
CA ALA A 2 3.55 -0.60 12.14
C ALA A 2 2.48 -0.16 13.15
N VAL A 3 1.49 -1.01 13.44
CA VAL A 3 0.44 -0.75 14.44
C VAL A 3 1.03 -0.50 15.82
N ALA A 4 2.03 -1.27 16.25
CA ALA A 4 2.70 -1.04 17.53
C ALA A 4 3.46 0.29 17.54
N ALA A 5 4.12 0.65 16.44
CA ALA A 5 4.84 1.92 16.33
C ALA A 5 3.88 3.12 16.37
N THR A 6 2.73 3.06 15.69
CA THR A 6 1.71 4.12 15.74
C THR A 6 1.08 4.26 17.11
N THR A 7 0.80 3.15 17.79
CA THR A 7 0.28 3.16 19.15
C THR A 7 1.27 3.81 20.12
N ILE A 8 2.57 3.47 20.00
CA ILE A 8 3.63 4.06 20.84
C ILE A 8 3.81 5.55 20.51
N ALA A 9 3.78 5.93 19.22
CA ALA A 9 3.90 7.32 18.82
C ALA A 9 2.71 8.18 19.33
N GLY A 10 1.50 7.64 19.23
CA GLY A 10 0.30 8.28 19.79
C GLY A 10 0.38 8.46 21.31
N VAL A 11 0.90 7.49 22.03
CA VAL A 11 1.09 7.53 23.48
C VAL A 11 2.18 8.52 23.89
N GLY A 12 3.26 8.63 23.11
CA GLY A 12 4.42 9.44 23.50
C GLY A 12 4.31 10.95 23.20
N VAL A 13 3.53 11.33 22.19
CA VAL A 13 3.53 12.69 21.65
C VAL A 13 2.36 13.56 22.11
N VAL A 14 1.21 12.97 22.45
CA VAL A 14 -0.04 13.74 22.63
C VAL A 14 -0.61 13.65 24.04
N GLY A 15 0.01 12.89 24.95
CA GLY A 15 -0.60 12.66 26.27
C GLY A 15 -1.95 11.94 26.12
N TRP A 16 -2.11 10.84 26.80
CA TRP A 16 -3.22 9.90 26.71
C TRP A 16 -4.60 10.54 26.46
N LYS A 17 -5.06 10.52 25.21
CA LYS A 17 -6.48 10.37 24.90
C LYS A 17 -6.65 8.93 24.42
N ASP A 18 -7.48 8.16 25.09
CA ASP A 18 -7.70 6.73 24.81
C ASP A 18 -8.04 6.47 23.35
N ASP A 19 -8.68 7.41 22.67
CA ASP A 19 -9.10 7.35 21.27
C ASP A 19 -7.93 7.27 20.27
N GLN A 20 -6.81 7.95 20.56
CA GLN A 20 -5.65 7.99 19.67
C GLN A 20 -4.86 6.68 19.69
N ALA A 21 -4.82 5.97 20.80
CA ALA A 21 -4.15 4.70 20.91
C ALA A 21 -4.97 3.57 20.25
N VAL A 22 -6.29 3.70 20.20
CA VAL A 22 -7.20 2.69 19.65
C VAL A 22 -7.33 2.81 18.13
N LEU A 23 -7.18 4.01 17.56
CA LEU A 23 -7.37 4.27 16.12
C LEU A 23 -6.54 3.35 15.20
N PRO A 24 -5.23 3.13 15.41
CA PRO A 24 -4.45 2.23 14.55
C PRO A 24 -4.95 0.79 14.58
N LEU A 25 -5.43 0.33 15.73
CA LEU A 25 -6.00 -1.02 15.88
C LEU A 25 -7.33 -1.15 15.14
N LEU A 26 -8.19 -0.12 15.22
CA LEU A 26 -9.45 -0.08 14.47
C LEU A 26 -9.21 -0.04 12.96
N LEU A 27 -8.22 0.74 12.51
CA LEU A 27 -7.84 0.77 11.09
C LEU A 27 -7.30 -0.57 10.61
N ALA A 28 -6.46 -1.23 11.40
CA ALA A 28 -5.97 -2.57 11.07
C ALA A 28 -7.12 -3.59 10.99
N GLY A 29 -8.06 -3.55 11.94
CA GLY A 29 -9.27 -4.40 11.92
C GLY A 29 -10.16 -4.10 10.70
N ALA A 30 -10.38 -2.82 10.39
CA ALA A 30 -11.10 -2.39 9.21
C ALA A 30 -10.42 -2.83 7.91
N GLY A 31 -9.08 -2.80 7.87
CA GLY A 31 -8.28 -3.30 6.75
C GLY A 31 -8.50 -4.78 6.48
N ILE A 32 -8.57 -5.60 7.52
CA ILE A 32 -8.89 -7.03 7.39
C ILE A 32 -10.30 -7.22 6.79
N LEU A 33 -11.29 -6.50 7.29
CA LEU A 33 -12.66 -6.57 6.76
C LEU A 33 -12.72 -6.09 5.31
N ALA A 34 -12.07 -4.98 4.99
CA ALA A 34 -11.98 -4.46 3.63
C ALA A 34 -11.31 -5.45 2.67
N SER A 35 -10.25 -6.13 3.10
CA SER A 35 -9.57 -7.17 2.32
C SER A 35 -10.49 -8.38 2.06
N ILE A 36 -11.22 -8.85 3.07
CA ILE A 36 -12.18 -9.94 2.91
C ILE A 36 -13.27 -9.54 1.91
N MET A 37 -13.85 -8.33 2.05
CA MET A 37 -14.86 -7.82 1.11
C MET A 37 -14.30 -7.66 -0.31
N GLY A 38 -13.06 -7.20 -0.45
CA GLY A 38 -12.36 -7.11 -1.72
C GLY A 38 -12.20 -8.45 -2.42
N THR A 39 -11.98 -9.53 -1.66
CA THR A 39 -11.84 -10.89 -2.20
C THR A 39 -13.12 -11.38 -2.89
N PHE A 40 -14.31 -11.00 -2.41
CA PHE A 40 -15.57 -11.37 -3.05
C PHE A 40 -15.77 -10.71 -4.43
N ILE A 41 -15.06 -9.63 -4.71
CA ILE A 41 -15.12 -8.93 -6.01
C ILE A 41 -14.18 -9.57 -7.04
N VAL A 42 -13.16 -10.30 -6.56
CA VAL A 42 -12.24 -11.04 -7.43
C VAL A 42 -12.97 -12.22 -8.04
N ARG A 43 -13.30 -12.13 -9.32
CA ARG A 43 -13.87 -13.23 -10.11
C ARG A 43 -12.96 -13.51 -11.30
N ALA A 44 -12.38 -14.68 -11.34
CA ALA A 44 -11.67 -15.22 -12.50
C ALA A 44 -12.49 -16.39 -13.09
N GLY A 45 -12.61 -16.46 -14.42
CA GLY A 45 -13.22 -17.60 -15.10
C GLY A 45 -12.30 -18.81 -15.07
N GLU A 46 -12.85 -20.01 -15.22
CA GLU A 46 -12.08 -21.28 -15.21
C GLU A 46 -11.03 -21.39 -16.32
N GLN A 47 -11.11 -20.58 -17.38
CA GLN A 47 -10.16 -20.51 -18.50
C GLN A 47 -9.54 -19.11 -18.61
N ALA A 48 -9.32 -18.42 -17.48
CA ALA A 48 -8.75 -17.09 -17.50
C ALA A 48 -7.27 -17.13 -17.98
N ASP A 49 -6.96 -16.36 -19.01
CA ASP A 49 -5.61 -16.06 -19.41
C ASP A 49 -4.87 -15.30 -18.31
N PHE A 50 -3.54 -15.41 -18.25
CA PHE A 50 -2.72 -14.81 -17.19
C PHE A 50 -2.99 -13.31 -17.00
N GLY A 51 -3.17 -12.56 -18.10
CA GLY A 51 -3.53 -11.14 -18.08
C GLY A 51 -4.90 -10.87 -17.45
N GLN A 52 -5.89 -11.75 -17.68
CA GLN A 52 -7.22 -11.65 -17.08
C GLN A 52 -7.17 -11.91 -15.57
N LEU A 53 -6.29 -12.82 -15.12
CA LEU A 53 -6.09 -13.12 -13.71
C LEU A 53 -5.48 -11.91 -12.97
N LEU A 54 -4.45 -11.29 -13.54
CA LEU A 54 -3.84 -10.08 -13.00
C LEU A 54 -4.87 -8.93 -12.90
N TRP A 55 -5.71 -8.79 -13.92
CA TRP A 55 -6.76 -7.77 -13.91
C TRP A 55 -7.82 -8.02 -12.83
N ALA A 56 -8.20 -9.27 -12.60
CA ALA A 56 -9.11 -9.66 -11.53
C ALA A 56 -8.53 -9.35 -10.14
N LEU A 57 -7.24 -9.67 -9.91
CA LEU A 57 -6.52 -9.35 -8.68
C LEU A 57 -6.44 -7.83 -8.45
N ARG A 58 -6.11 -7.07 -9.49
CA ARG A 58 -6.05 -5.60 -9.42
C ARG A 58 -7.39 -4.98 -9.04
N ARG A 59 -8.51 -5.49 -9.59
CA ARG A 59 -9.86 -5.07 -9.18
C ARG A 59 -10.12 -5.33 -7.70
N GLY A 60 -9.67 -6.48 -7.17
CA GLY A 60 -9.79 -6.80 -5.75
C GLY A 60 -9.01 -5.83 -4.86
N ILE A 61 -7.78 -5.47 -5.25
CA ILE A 61 -6.95 -4.50 -4.51
C ILE A 61 -7.61 -3.12 -4.50
N PHE A 62 -8.07 -2.61 -5.65
CA PHE A 62 -8.76 -1.33 -5.71
C PHE A 62 -10.07 -1.32 -4.91
N ALA A 63 -10.83 -2.41 -4.96
CA ALA A 63 -12.06 -2.55 -4.18
C ALA A 63 -11.75 -2.54 -2.66
N ALA A 64 -10.76 -3.30 -2.22
CA ALA A 64 -10.33 -3.31 -0.82
C ALA A 64 -9.85 -1.92 -0.37
N ALA A 65 -9.11 -1.20 -1.21
CA ALA A 65 -8.67 0.16 -0.93
C ALA A 65 -9.85 1.14 -0.78
N ILE A 66 -10.87 1.03 -1.64
CA ILE A 66 -12.10 1.85 -1.55
C ILE A 66 -12.85 1.53 -0.26
N PHE A 67 -13.02 0.24 0.09
CA PHE A 67 -13.68 -0.15 1.34
C PHE A 67 -12.91 0.35 2.56
N LEU A 68 -11.59 0.25 2.56
CA LEU A 68 -10.77 0.77 3.65
C LEU A 68 -10.89 2.29 3.76
N ALA A 69 -10.92 3.02 2.64
CA ALA A 69 -11.13 4.47 2.64
C ALA A 69 -12.49 4.86 3.25
N ILE A 70 -13.55 4.10 2.94
CA ILE A 70 -14.88 4.31 3.51
C ILE A 70 -14.88 3.98 5.01
N PHE A 71 -14.26 2.88 5.43
CA PHE A 71 -14.17 2.51 6.85
C PHE A 71 -13.37 3.53 7.65
N ALA A 72 -12.25 4.03 7.12
CA ALA A 72 -11.49 5.10 7.75
C ALA A 72 -12.32 6.36 7.95
N LEU A 73 -13.10 6.75 6.94
CA LEU A 73 -14.02 7.88 7.04
C LEU A 73 -15.07 7.66 8.15
N ILE A 74 -15.68 6.48 8.21
CA ILE A 74 -16.68 6.14 9.23
C ILE A 74 -16.07 6.18 10.62
N ILE A 75 -14.88 5.61 10.81
CA ILE A 75 -14.18 5.60 12.10
C ILE A 75 -13.91 7.03 12.57
N ILE A 76 -13.39 7.90 11.70
CA ILE A 76 -13.10 9.30 12.02
C ILE A 76 -14.36 10.05 12.43
N ILE A 77 -15.48 9.86 11.73
CA ILE A 77 -16.76 10.52 12.04
C ILE A 77 -17.35 9.99 13.35
N VAL A 78 -17.33 8.68 13.58
CA VAL A 78 -17.92 8.07 14.79
C VAL A 78 -17.13 8.41 16.05
N MET A 79 -15.80 8.53 15.93
CA MET A 79 -14.92 8.88 17.03
C MET A 79 -14.74 10.41 17.21
N ASP A 80 -15.36 11.23 16.36
CA ASP A 80 -15.26 12.70 16.37
C ASP A 80 -13.79 13.18 16.37
N LEU A 81 -12.97 12.58 15.48
CA LEU A 81 -11.54 12.82 15.37
C LEU A 81 -11.25 13.92 14.34
N GLU A 82 -10.04 14.49 14.41
CA GLU A 82 -9.60 15.55 13.52
C GLU A 82 -9.46 15.06 12.05
N TRP A 83 -9.94 15.87 11.11
CA TRP A 83 -9.89 15.57 9.67
C TRP A 83 -8.47 15.45 9.13
N GLU A 84 -7.48 16.03 9.79
CA GLU A 84 -6.07 15.96 9.43
C GLU A 84 -5.55 14.51 9.45
N TRP A 85 -6.06 13.69 10.38
CA TRP A 85 -5.69 12.27 10.45
C TRP A 85 -6.27 11.46 9.29
N LEU A 86 -7.47 11.80 8.83
CA LEU A 86 -8.07 11.18 7.65
C LEU A 86 -7.21 11.40 6.39
N TRP A 87 -6.71 12.63 6.22
CA TRP A 87 -5.83 12.94 5.08
C TRP A 87 -4.53 12.15 5.14
N SER A 88 -3.95 11.97 6.32
CA SER A 88 -2.75 11.15 6.50
C SER A 88 -3.00 9.68 6.13
N ILE A 89 -4.15 9.12 6.50
CA ILE A 89 -4.55 7.75 6.13
C ILE A 89 -4.71 7.64 4.60
N TYR A 90 -5.38 8.60 3.96
CA TYR A 90 -5.57 8.58 2.51
C TYR A 90 -4.26 8.74 1.73
N LEU A 91 -3.32 9.53 2.26
CA LEU A 91 -1.97 9.62 1.68
C LEU A 91 -1.25 8.27 1.75
N GLY A 92 -1.28 7.60 2.90
CA GLY A 92 -0.70 6.27 3.05
C GLY A 92 -1.34 5.25 2.10
N LEU A 93 -2.67 5.23 2.02
CA LEU A 93 -3.41 4.35 1.11
C LEU A 93 -3.06 4.60 -0.37
N SER A 94 -2.98 5.87 -0.78
CA SER A 94 -2.60 6.23 -2.14
C SER A 94 -1.16 5.84 -2.47
N ALA A 95 -0.23 6.05 -1.53
CA ALA A 95 1.14 5.60 -1.66
C ALA A 95 1.24 4.08 -1.80
N GLY A 96 0.49 3.33 -1.00
CA GLY A 96 0.40 1.88 -1.09
C GLY A 96 -0.06 1.40 -2.48
N ILE A 97 -1.06 2.05 -3.06
CA ILE A 97 -1.52 1.75 -4.43
C ILE A 97 -0.41 2.05 -5.45
N VAL A 98 0.25 3.20 -5.37
CA VAL A 98 1.33 3.58 -6.29
C VAL A 98 2.50 2.58 -6.20
N ILE A 99 2.90 2.20 -4.99
CA ILE A 99 3.95 1.21 -4.75
C ILE A 99 3.55 -0.14 -5.33
N GLY A 100 2.32 -0.59 -5.08
CA GLY A 100 1.80 -1.86 -5.60
C GLY A 100 1.79 -1.91 -7.12
N LEU A 101 1.30 -0.87 -7.80
CA LEU A 101 1.29 -0.77 -9.26
C LEU A 101 2.70 -0.68 -9.84
N SER A 102 3.59 0.06 -9.20
CA SER A 102 5.00 0.14 -9.60
C SER A 102 5.67 -1.24 -9.49
N THR A 103 5.49 -1.91 -8.38
CA THR A 103 6.05 -3.26 -8.17
C THR A 103 5.52 -4.24 -9.21
N GLU A 104 4.22 -4.21 -9.48
CA GLU A 104 3.59 -5.06 -10.51
C GLU A 104 4.22 -4.81 -11.90
N TYR A 105 4.47 -3.54 -12.28
CA TYR A 105 5.09 -3.20 -13.54
C TYR A 105 6.48 -3.82 -13.71
N TYR A 106 7.29 -3.85 -12.65
CA TYR A 106 8.66 -4.40 -12.70
C TYR A 106 8.74 -5.91 -12.48
N THR A 107 7.67 -6.56 -11.99
CA THR A 107 7.68 -8.00 -11.68
C THR A 107 6.80 -8.84 -12.58
N SER A 108 5.83 -8.23 -13.27
CA SER A 108 4.92 -8.98 -14.13
C SER A 108 5.53 -9.27 -15.50
N TYR A 109 5.32 -10.50 -15.98
CA TYR A 109 5.74 -10.97 -17.30
C TYR A 109 5.16 -10.16 -18.47
N ASP A 110 4.01 -9.52 -18.29
CA ASP A 110 3.34 -8.76 -19.35
C ASP A 110 4.09 -7.47 -19.73
N TYR A 111 5.01 -7.00 -18.89
CA TYR A 111 5.73 -5.74 -19.09
C TYR A 111 7.17 -5.94 -19.57
N LYS A 112 7.67 -4.92 -20.26
CA LYS A 112 9.01 -4.92 -20.85
C LYS A 112 10.15 -5.30 -19.91
N PRO A 113 10.24 -4.81 -18.65
CA PRO A 113 11.40 -5.06 -17.81
C PRO A 113 11.65 -6.56 -17.60
N VAL A 114 10.61 -7.34 -17.36
CA VAL A 114 10.74 -8.79 -17.16
C VAL A 114 11.03 -9.52 -18.47
N ARG A 115 10.43 -9.07 -19.58
CA ARG A 115 10.68 -9.65 -20.91
C ARG A 115 12.13 -9.46 -21.34
N GLU A 116 12.72 -8.29 -21.11
CA GLU A 116 14.13 -8.04 -21.40
C GLU A 116 15.07 -8.96 -20.60
N VAL A 117 14.75 -9.19 -19.31
CA VAL A 117 15.50 -10.17 -18.50
C VAL A 117 15.36 -11.58 -19.07
N ALA A 118 14.15 -11.96 -19.52
CA ALA A 118 13.91 -13.26 -20.12
C ALA A 118 14.65 -13.42 -21.47
N GLU A 119 14.67 -12.41 -22.33
CA GLU A 119 15.41 -12.40 -23.58
C GLU A 119 16.93 -12.54 -23.36
N ASN A 120 17.46 -11.88 -22.33
CA ASN A 120 18.85 -11.99 -21.96
C ASN A 120 19.25 -13.40 -21.49
N SER A 121 18.29 -14.27 -21.17
CA SER A 121 18.58 -15.66 -20.83
C SER A 121 19.17 -16.47 -22.00
N GLN A 122 18.94 -16.04 -23.23
CA GLN A 122 19.51 -16.67 -24.43
C GLN A 122 20.99 -16.37 -24.60
N THR A 123 21.50 -15.32 -23.98
CA THR A 123 22.90 -14.89 -24.10
C THR A 123 23.80 -15.47 -23.01
N GLY A 124 23.26 -15.97 -21.91
CA GLY A 124 23.99 -16.67 -20.85
C GLY A 124 23.57 -16.28 -19.43
N ALA A 125 23.99 -17.09 -18.46
CA ALA A 125 23.59 -16.93 -17.06
C ALA A 125 24.09 -15.59 -16.45
N ALA A 126 25.28 -15.14 -16.84
CA ALA A 126 25.84 -13.88 -16.31
C ALA A 126 25.02 -12.66 -16.74
N THR A 127 24.56 -12.62 -17.99
CA THR A 127 23.74 -11.52 -18.52
C THR A 127 22.37 -11.45 -17.87
N VAL A 128 21.75 -12.60 -17.59
CA VAL A 128 20.48 -12.67 -16.84
C VAL A 128 20.64 -12.12 -15.43
N MET A 129 21.71 -12.50 -14.72
CA MET A 129 21.96 -12.00 -13.37
C MET A 129 22.14 -10.49 -13.34
N ILE A 130 22.93 -9.94 -14.27
CA ILE A 130 23.18 -8.49 -14.35
C ILE A 130 21.90 -7.74 -14.71
N SER A 131 21.14 -8.19 -15.71
CA SER A 131 19.88 -7.55 -16.11
C SER A 131 18.82 -7.63 -15.02
N GLY A 132 18.68 -8.79 -14.35
CA GLY A 132 17.78 -8.95 -13.23
C GLY A 132 18.10 -8.05 -12.05
N LEU A 133 19.39 -7.93 -11.70
CA LEU A 133 19.84 -7.00 -10.67
C LEU A 133 19.56 -5.54 -11.04
N ALA A 134 19.82 -5.15 -12.29
CA ALA A 134 19.55 -3.80 -12.78
C ALA A 134 18.05 -3.45 -12.70
N VAL A 135 17.18 -4.35 -13.16
CA VAL A 135 15.72 -4.17 -13.07
C VAL A 135 15.26 -4.11 -11.61
N GLY A 136 15.81 -4.96 -10.73
CA GLY A 136 15.53 -4.95 -9.30
C GLY A 136 15.91 -3.64 -8.63
N MET A 137 17.06 -3.07 -8.96
CA MET A 137 17.49 -1.76 -8.43
C MET A 137 16.59 -0.62 -8.94
N ILE A 138 16.25 -0.61 -10.21
CA ILE A 138 15.37 0.42 -10.78
C ILE A 138 13.96 0.34 -10.19
N SER A 139 13.47 -0.85 -9.89
CA SER A 139 12.12 -1.05 -9.34
C SER A 139 11.90 -0.40 -7.98
N THR A 140 12.97 -0.14 -7.22
CA THR A 140 12.89 0.50 -5.90
C THR A 140 12.78 2.03 -5.95
N VAL A 141 13.05 2.66 -7.09
CA VAL A 141 13.08 4.14 -7.22
C VAL A 141 11.70 4.75 -6.98
N ILE A 142 10.67 4.23 -7.66
CA ILE A 142 9.30 4.77 -7.53
C ILE A 142 8.76 4.57 -6.10
N PRO A 143 8.85 3.38 -5.49
CA PRO A 143 8.48 3.18 -4.09
C PRO A 143 9.20 4.13 -3.12
N LEU A 144 10.50 4.33 -3.30
CA LEU A 144 11.28 5.21 -2.42
C LEU A 144 10.81 6.66 -2.49
N ILE A 145 10.55 7.16 -3.71
CA ILE A 145 10.03 8.52 -3.91
C ILE A 145 8.61 8.63 -3.32
N ALA A 146 7.75 7.65 -3.56
CA ALA A 146 6.38 7.64 -3.03
C ALA A 146 6.38 7.68 -1.50
N ILE A 147 7.21 6.88 -0.83
CA ILE A 147 7.36 6.88 0.62
C ILE A 147 7.88 8.24 1.10
N GLY A 148 8.90 8.81 0.45
CA GLY A 148 9.45 10.11 0.83
C GLY A 148 8.41 11.24 0.76
N ILE A 149 7.63 11.30 -0.32
CA ILE A 149 6.54 12.27 -0.47
C ILE A 149 5.46 12.05 0.61
N THR A 150 5.10 10.80 0.86
CA THR A 150 4.07 10.45 1.86
C THR A 150 4.49 10.86 3.25
N ILE A 151 5.75 10.63 3.64
CA ILE A 151 6.27 11.03 4.96
C ILE A 151 6.20 12.54 5.12
N ILE A 152 6.68 13.31 4.13
CA ILE A 152 6.66 14.78 4.18
C ILE A 152 5.23 15.30 4.27
N ALA A 153 4.33 14.82 3.40
CA ALA A 153 2.95 15.28 3.36
C ALA A 153 2.17 14.87 4.63
N ALA A 154 2.32 13.64 5.11
CA ALA A 154 1.66 13.20 6.34
C ALA A 154 2.16 13.94 7.57
N PHE A 155 3.45 14.33 7.60
CA PHE A 155 4.01 15.13 8.67
C PHE A 155 3.41 16.55 8.69
N GLU A 156 3.21 17.18 7.55
CA GLU A 156 2.58 18.51 7.45
C GLU A 156 1.12 18.50 7.92
N PHE A 157 0.37 17.40 7.70
CA PHE A 157 -1.03 17.30 8.13
C PHE A 157 -1.20 16.98 9.62
N ALA A 158 -0.50 16.00 10.15
CA ALA A 158 -0.75 15.46 11.48
C ALA A 158 0.55 15.15 12.28
N GLY A 159 1.68 15.76 11.90
CA GLY A 159 2.96 15.57 12.57
C GLY A 159 3.44 14.13 12.56
N PHE A 160 4.19 13.73 13.58
CA PHE A 160 4.73 12.36 13.70
C PHE A 160 3.63 11.29 13.78
N TYR A 161 2.49 11.64 14.38
CA TYR A 161 1.36 10.69 14.45
C TYR A 161 0.75 10.44 13.07
N GLY A 162 0.64 11.48 12.23
CA GLY A 162 0.18 11.36 10.85
C GLY A 162 1.09 10.46 10.01
N VAL A 163 2.42 10.59 10.15
CA VAL A 163 3.38 9.70 9.48
C VAL A 163 3.18 8.25 9.91
N ALA A 164 2.97 8.03 11.20
CA ALA A 164 2.73 6.70 11.74
C ALA A 164 1.40 6.10 11.22
N LEU A 165 0.32 6.90 11.15
CA LEU A 165 -0.97 6.48 10.57
C LEU A 165 -0.88 6.16 9.09
N ALA A 166 -0.10 6.93 8.33
CA ALA A 166 0.12 6.66 6.91
C ALA A 166 0.90 5.35 6.67
N GLY A 167 1.63 4.85 7.67
CA GLY A 167 2.37 3.60 7.61
C GLY A 167 1.58 2.35 8.03
N VAL A 168 0.37 2.50 8.57
CA VAL A 168 -0.53 1.38 8.95
C VAL A 168 -1.28 0.85 7.76
#